data_3950567ad37ca4d54e410b1ad4e426a6
#
_entry.id   3950567ad37ca4d54e410b1ad4e426a6
#
_cell.length_a   1.000
_cell.length_b   1.000
_cell.length_c   1.000
_cell.angle_alpha   90.00
_cell.angle_beta   90.00
_cell.angle_gamma   90.00
#
_symmetry.space_group_name_H-M   'P 1'
#
loop_
_entity.id
_entity.type
_entity.pdbx_description
1 polymer ?
#
loop_
_entity_poly.entity_id
_entity_poly.type
_entity_poly.pdbx_seq_one_letter_code
_entity_poly.pdbx_strand_id
1 'polypeptide(L)'
;MKNKKLFLGAGILVVLLAVFAISYGTFREKPVEGTKKITIEVINQADESTEYELKTDAEYLRQAMEEAEGLTFSGQEGEYGIMVEEVNGESAVYDKDKAYWSFMVNGEICNNGIDTQPVEDGDAFQIIYTEAQ
;
A
#
# COMPACT_ATOMS: atom_id res chain seq x y z
N MET A 1 -11.55 -4.87 -22.34
CA MET A 1 -10.94 -3.81 -21.54
C MET A 1 -11.86 -3.26 -20.48
N LYS A 2 -13.10 -2.93 -20.82
CA LYS A 2 -14.08 -2.50 -19.81
C LYS A 2 -14.29 -3.57 -18.74
N ASN A 3 -14.35 -4.84 -19.15
CA ASN A 3 -14.55 -5.93 -18.20
C ASN A 3 -13.36 -6.10 -17.26
N LYS A 4 -12.16 -5.83 -17.76
CA LYS A 4 -10.97 -5.92 -16.92
C LYS A 4 -10.98 -4.89 -15.80
N LYS A 5 -11.42 -3.67 -16.10
CA LYS A 5 -11.52 -2.62 -15.07
C LYS A 5 -12.60 -2.96 -14.05
N LEU A 6 -13.71 -3.54 -14.49
CA LEU A 6 -14.78 -3.95 -13.59
C LEU A 6 -14.29 -5.09 -12.69
N PHE A 7 -13.57 -6.04 -13.24
CA PHE A 7 -12.99 -7.12 -12.45
C PHE A 7 -12.00 -6.61 -11.43
N LEU A 8 -11.16 -5.67 -11.82
CA LEU A 8 -10.18 -5.10 -10.90
C LEU A 8 -10.88 -4.39 -9.74
N GLY A 9 -11.88 -3.58 -10.04
CA GLY A 9 -12.64 -2.89 -9.02
C GLY A 9 -13.36 -3.84 -8.08
N ALA A 10 -14.01 -4.87 -8.63
CA ALA A 10 -14.71 -5.86 -7.83
C ALA A 10 -13.73 -6.66 -6.98
N GLY A 11 -12.57 -7.03 -7.55
CA GLY A 11 -11.54 -7.75 -6.81
C GLY A 11 -11.00 -6.96 -5.64
N ILE A 12 -10.75 -5.66 -5.86
CA ILE A 12 -10.26 -4.79 -4.79
C ILE A 12 -11.30 -4.68 -3.68
N LEU A 13 -12.57 -4.55 -4.03
CA LEU A 13 -13.64 -4.45 -3.03
C LEU A 13 -13.72 -5.72 -2.19
N VAL A 14 -13.68 -6.88 -2.82
CA VAL A 14 -13.72 -8.17 -2.10
C VAL A 14 -12.51 -8.31 -1.19
N VAL A 15 -11.33 -7.93 -1.67
CA VAL A 15 -10.10 -7.99 -0.88
C VAL A 15 -10.21 -7.08 0.34
N LEU A 16 -10.72 -5.87 0.16
CA LEU A 16 -10.87 -4.95 1.28
C LEU A 16 -11.81 -5.50 2.36
N LEU A 17 -12.89 -6.15 1.94
CA LEU A 17 -13.81 -6.78 2.90
C LEU A 17 -13.16 -7.93 3.63
N ALA A 18 -12.38 -8.74 2.93
CA ALA A 18 -11.66 -9.85 3.55
C ALA A 18 -10.63 -9.35 4.54
N VAL A 19 -9.87 -8.32 4.18
CA VAL A 19 -8.88 -7.71 5.08
C VAL A 19 -9.56 -7.19 6.34
N PHE A 20 -10.68 -6.53 6.17
CA PHE A 20 -11.42 -5.97 7.30
C PHE A 20 -11.82 -7.07 8.29
N ALA A 21 -12.34 -8.18 7.77
CA ALA A 21 -12.76 -9.31 8.62
C ALA A 21 -11.57 -9.94 9.34
N ILE A 22 -10.46 -10.12 8.63
CA ILE A 22 -9.24 -10.70 9.21
C ILE A 22 -8.66 -9.78 10.26
N SER A 23 -8.57 -8.48 9.96
CA SER A 23 -8.07 -7.49 10.91
C SER A 23 -8.85 -7.50 12.21
N TYR A 24 -10.16 -7.59 12.12
CA TYR A 24 -11.02 -7.60 13.29
C TYR A 24 -10.71 -8.79 14.17
N GLY A 25 -10.55 -9.97 13.59
CA GLY A 25 -10.20 -11.17 14.35
C GLY A 25 -8.81 -11.11 14.94
N THR A 26 -7.84 -10.69 14.14
CA THR A 26 -6.45 -10.62 14.56
C THR A 26 -6.23 -9.65 15.71
N PHE A 27 -6.80 -8.47 15.61
CA PHE A 27 -6.60 -7.44 16.64
C PHE A 27 -7.24 -7.80 17.96
N ARG A 28 -8.19 -8.71 17.98
CA ARG A 28 -8.80 -9.17 19.22
C ARG A 28 -7.92 -10.15 19.98
N GLU A 29 -7.04 -10.84 19.26
CA GLU A 29 -6.27 -11.93 19.85
C GLU A 29 -4.85 -11.56 20.23
N LYS A 30 -4.28 -10.55 19.56
CA LYS A 30 -2.88 -10.20 19.74
C LYS A 30 -2.73 -8.77 20.22
N PRO A 31 -2.10 -8.58 21.39
CA PRO A 31 -1.66 -7.24 21.76
C PRO A 31 -0.54 -6.82 20.82
N VAL A 32 -0.77 -5.80 20.04
CA VAL A 32 0.20 -5.26 19.09
C VAL A 32 0.52 -3.85 19.52
N GLU A 33 1.81 -3.50 19.43
CA GLU A 33 2.23 -2.14 19.76
C GLU A 33 1.70 -1.17 18.72
N GLY A 34 1.41 0.05 19.19
CA GLY A 34 0.92 1.10 18.33
C GLY A 34 -0.54 1.40 18.59
N THR A 35 -0.93 2.65 18.31
CA THR A 35 -2.28 3.15 18.55
C THR A 35 -3.12 3.21 17.30
N LYS A 36 -2.48 3.19 16.12
CA LYS A 36 -3.17 3.29 14.84
C LYS A 36 -3.27 1.92 14.20
N LYS A 37 -4.46 1.54 13.79
CA LYS A 37 -4.70 0.30 13.06
C LYS A 37 -4.81 0.64 11.59
N ILE A 38 -3.91 0.12 10.78
CA ILE A 38 -3.93 0.40 9.34
C ILE A 38 -3.75 -0.88 8.56
N THR A 39 -4.11 -0.82 7.28
CA THR A 39 -3.85 -1.89 6.34
C THR A 39 -3.08 -1.31 5.16
N ILE A 40 -2.21 -2.14 4.57
CA ILE A 40 -1.49 -1.79 3.36
C ILE A 40 -1.69 -2.95 2.39
N GLU A 41 -2.21 -2.65 1.21
CA GLU A 41 -2.40 -3.64 0.17
C GLU A 41 -1.45 -3.34 -0.97
N VAL A 42 -0.66 -4.33 -1.39
CA VAL A 42 0.23 -4.20 -2.54
C VAL A 42 -0.37 -4.98 -3.70
N ILE A 43 -0.62 -4.30 -4.81
CA ILE A 43 -1.14 -4.92 -6.03
C ILE A 43 -0.05 -4.85 -7.09
N ASN A 44 0.45 -6.02 -7.51
CA ASN A 44 1.56 -6.09 -8.45
C ASN A 44 1.10 -6.04 -9.91
N GLN A 45 2.05 -6.15 -10.84
CA GLN A 45 1.75 -6.08 -12.27
C GLN A 45 0.77 -7.17 -12.71
N ALA A 46 0.81 -8.32 -12.06
CA ALA A 46 -0.08 -9.44 -12.38
C ALA A 46 -1.44 -9.33 -11.70
N ASP A 47 -1.74 -8.19 -11.10
CA ASP A 47 -2.97 -7.95 -10.33
C ASP A 47 -3.11 -8.86 -9.12
N GLU A 48 -2.00 -9.37 -8.61
CA GLU A 48 -2.00 -10.14 -7.37
C GLU A 48 -1.89 -9.19 -6.19
N SER A 49 -2.67 -9.47 -5.17
CA SER A 49 -2.77 -8.62 -3.98
C SER A 49 -2.10 -9.29 -2.79
N THR A 50 -1.29 -8.52 -2.08
CA THR A 50 -0.69 -8.93 -0.81
C THR A 50 -1.10 -7.91 0.22
N GLU A 51 -1.63 -8.38 1.34
CA GLU A 51 -2.18 -7.51 2.37
C GLU A 51 -1.34 -7.54 3.63
N TYR A 52 -1.17 -6.38 4.23
CA TYR A 52 -0.43 -6.22 5.47
C TYR A 52 -1.31 -5.50 6.47
N GLU A 53 -1.46 -6.08 7.64
CA GLU A 53 -2.19 -5.47 8.73
C GLU A 53 -1.21 -5.15 9.84
N LEU A 54 -1.27 -3.92 10.35
CA LEU A 54 -0.38 -3.56 11.42
C LEU A 54 -0.98 -2.50 12.32
N LYS A 55 -0.46 -2.48 13.54
CA LYS A 55 -0.66 -1.38 14.47
C LYS A 55 0.64 -0.62 14.55
N THR A 56 0.55 0.70 14.45
CA THR A 56 1.75 1.52 14.36
C THR A 56 1.52 2.87 15.02
N ASP A 57 2.60 3.48 15.47
CA ASP A 57 2.60 4.87 15.89
C ASP A 57 3.22 5.78 14.82
N ALA A 58 3.45 5.25 13.63
CA ALA A 58 4.05 6.00 12.55
C ALA A 58 3.26 7.26 12.24
N GLU A 59 4.00 8.36 12.07
CA GLU A 59 3.41 9.62 11.65
C GLU A 59 3.21 9.65 10.15
N TYR A 60 4.13 9.02 9.40
CA TYR A 60 4.10 9.03 7.94
C TYR A 60 4.16 7.62 7.39
N LEU A 61 3.66 7.46 6.17
CA LEU A 61 3.50 6.16 5.52
C LEU A 61 4.81 5.39 5.38
N ARG A 62 5.92 6.08 5.09
CA ARG A 62 7.22 5.40 4.94
C ARG A 62 7.57 4.57 6.18
N GLN A 63 7.41 5.16 7.35
CA GLN A 63 7.71 4.45 8.59
C GLN A 63 6.79 3.23 8.76
N ALA A 64 5.52 3.40 8.46
CA ALA A 64 4.57 2.30 8.54
C ALA A 64 4.96 1.17 7.58
N MET A 65 5.38 1.51 6.36
CA MET A 65 5.84 0.53 5.40
C MET A 65 7.09 -0.22 5.89
N GLU A 66 7.99 0.49 6.57
CA GLU A 66 9.19 -0.13 7.13
C GLU A 66 8.85 -1.09 8.27
N GLU A 67 7.77 -0.83 8.99
CA GLU A 67 7.32 -1.67 10.09
C GLU A 67 6.49 -2.87 9.62
N ALA A 68 5.94 -2.80 8.41
CA ALA A 68 5.08 -3.88 7.90
C ALA A 68 5.93 -5.12 7.60
N GLU A 69 5.68 -6.19 8.33
CA GLU A 69 6.43 -7.42 8.19
C GLU A 69 6.20 -8.05 6.83
N GLY A 70 7.28 -8.32 6.11
CA GLY A 70 7.20 -8.92 4.78
C GLY A 70 7.11 -7.93 3.64
N LEU A 71 6.89 -6.66 3.93
CA LEU A 71 6.87 -5.62 2.90
C LEU A 71 8.27 -5.07 2.71
N THR A 72 8.74 -5.05 1.47
CA THR A 72 10.02 -4.43 1.14
C THR A 72 9.82 -3.40 0.07
N PHE A 73 10.65 -2.37 0.10
CA PHE A 73 10.62 -1.35 -0.93
C PHE A 73 11.97 -0.66 -1.00
N SER A 74 12.26 -0.07 -2.16
CA SER A 74 13.46 0.71 -2.35
C SER A 74 13.22 1.76 -3.42
N GLY A 75 14.12 2.72 -3.51
CA GLY A 75 14.01 3.79 -4.49
C GLY A 75 15.14 4.77 -4.32
N GLN A 76 14.97 5.93 -4.93
CA GLN A 76 15.96 6.99 -4.88
C GLN A 76 15.55 8.08 -3.91
N GLU A 77 16.45 8.42 -3.00
CA GLU A 77 16.23 9.54 -2.09
C GLU A 77 16.36 10.83 -2.86
N GLY A 78 15.44 11.73 -2.62
CA GLY A 78 15.44 13.02 -3.30
C GLY A 78 15.11 14.15 -2.33
N GLU A 79 15.03 15.35 -2.88
CA GLU A 79 14.74 16.54 -2.11
C GLU A 79 13.41 16.46 -1.37
N TYR A 80 12.45 15.78 -1.98
CA TYR A 80 11.10 15.66 -1.42
C TYR A 80 10.82 14.29 -0.81
N GLY A 81 11.87 13.51 -0.55
CA GLY A 81 11.76 12.19 0.01
C GLY A 81 12.08 11.11 -1.00
N ILE A 82 11.81 9.87 -0.65
CA ILE A 82 12.13 8.74 -1.51
C ILE A 82 11.12 8.62 -2.65
N MET A 83 11.65 8.36 -3.86
CA MET A 83 10.82 7.96 -4.99
C MET A 83 10.88 6.44 -5.07
N VAL A 84 9.79 5.78 -4.73
CA VAL A 84 9.75 4.32 -4.68
C VAL A 84 9.82 3.74 -6.09
N GLU A 85 10.78 2.86 -6.31
CA GLU A 85 10.99 2.20 -7.59
C GLU A 85 10.77 0.70 -7.55
N GLU A 86 10.89 0.10 -6.37
CA GLU A 86 10.74 -1.33 -6.22
C GLU A 86 9.90 -1.62 -4.98
N VAL A 87 8.94 -2.54 -5.11
CA VAL A 87 8.14 -3.00 -3.99
C VAL A 87 8.08 -4.52 -4.07
N ASN A 88 8.43 -5.18 -2.97
CA ASN A 88 8.45 -6.64 -2.87
C ASN A 88 9.23 -7.31 -4.01
N GLY A 89 10.33 -6.67 -4.41
CA GLY A 89 11.18 -7.20 -5.47
C GLY A 89 10.72 -6.90 -6.88
N GLU A 90 9.62 -6.17 -7.04
CA GLU A 90 9.11 -5.83 -8.37
C GLU A 90 9.40 -4.37 -8.70
N SER A 91 10.09 -4.17 -9.81
CA SER A 91 10.51 -2.84 -10.26
C SER A 91 9.44 -2.16 -11.10
N ALA A 92 9.23 -0.88 -10.85
CA ALA A 92 8.39 -0.03 -11.69
C ALA A 92 9.09 1.33 -11.79
N VAL A 93 9.98 1.44 -12.76
CA VAL A 93 10.75 2.66 -13.03
C VAL A 93 10.23 3.26 -14.32
N TYR A 94 9.79 4.50 -14.27
CA TYR A 94 9.12 5.13 -15.40
C TYR A 94 9.94 5.07 -16.68
N ASP A 95 11.21 5.45 -16.61
CA ASP A 95 12.06 5.49 -17.79
C ASP A 95 12.33 4.12 -18.39
N LYS A 96 12.37 3.10 -17.56
CA LYS A 96 12.74 1.75 -17.96
C LYS A 96 11.53 0.87 -18.23
N ASP A 97 10.57 0.91 -17.32
CA ASP A 97 9.43 -0.02 -17.34
C ASP A 97 8.13 0.63 -17.83
N LYS A 98 8.16 1.94 -18.03
CA LYS A 98 6.96 2.71 -18.36
C LYS A 98 5.86 2.47 -17.35
N ALA A 99 6.24 2.39 -16.08
CA ALA A 99 5.34 2.11 -14.99
C ALA A 99 5.83 2.81 -13.73
N TYR A 100 4.96 2.88 -12.75
CA TYR A 100 5.29 3.48 -11.47
C TYR A 100 4.41 2.86 -10.38
N TRP A 101 4.78 3.05 -9.14
CA TRP A 101 3.98 2.60 -8.00
C TRP A 101 3.07 3.74 -7.55
N SER A 102 1.76 3.53 -7.66
CA SER A 102 0.76 4.49 -7.19
C SER A 102 0.42 4.22 -5.74
N PHE A 103 0.27 5.28 -4.97
CA PHE A 103 -0.08 5.18 -3.56
C PHE A 103 -1.46 5.79 -3.35
N MET A 104 -2.33 5.03 -2.68
CA MET A 104 -3.68 5.48 -2.39
C MET A 104 -3.98 5.32 -0.91
N VAL A 105 -4.86 6.16 -0.42
CA VAL A 105 -5.35 6.07 0.95
C VAL A 105 -6.87 6.20 0.93
N ASN A 106 -7.55 5.20 1.51
CA ASN A 106 -9.01 5.17 1.60
C ASN A 106 -9.70 5.40 0.26
N GLY A 107 -9.11 4.85 -0.80
CA GLY A 107 -9.68 4.93 -2.15
C GLY A 107 -9.32 6.18 -2.93
N GLU A 108 -8.50 7.08 -2.37
CA GLU A 108 -8.10 8.31 -3.03
C GLU A 108 -6.58 8.34 -3.24
N ILE A 109 -6.15 8.99 -4.31
CA ILE A 109 -4.72 9.10 -4.60
C ILE A 109 -4.07 9.96 -3.53
N CYS A 110 -2.93 9.49 -2.99
CA CYS A 110 -2.14 10.26 -2.05
C CYS A 110 -1.53 11.47 -2.77
N ASN A 111 -1.68 12.64 -2.17
CA ASN A 111 -1.11 13.87 -2.73
C ASN A 111 0.33 14.08 -2.32
N ASN A 112 0.83 13.27 -1.38
CA ASN A 112 2.17 13.39 -0.84
C ASN A 112 2.95 12.12 -1.09
N GLY A 113 4.27 12.21 -1.16
CA GLY A 113 5.13 11.03 -1.15
C GLY A 113 5.04 10.32 0.20
N ILE A 114 5.61 9.12 0.28
CA ILE A 114 5.47 8.32 1.51
C ILE A 114 6.17 8.96 2.71
N ASP A 115 7.14 9.84 2.49
CA ASP A 115 7.83 10.54 3.57
C ASP A 115 6.97 11.60 4.25
N THR A 116 5.92 12.07 3.58
CA THR A 116 5.07 13.13 4.10
C THR A 116 3.59 12.77 4.11
N GLN A 117 3.23 11.57 3.65
CA GLN A 117 1.84 11.12 3.68
C GLN A 117 1.47 10.73 5.11
N PRO A 118 0.54 11.46 5.75
CA PRO A 118 0.16 11.16 7.13
C PRO A 118 -0.51 9.79 7.26
N VAL A 119 -0.35 9.19 8.42
CA VAL A 119 -1.00 7.94 8.77
C VAL A 119 -1.97 8.20 9.91
N GLU A 120 -3.23 7.83 9.70
CA GLU A 120 -4.25 7.98 10.72
C GLU A 120 -4.87 6.61 11.04
N ASP A 121 -5.40 6.49 12.24
CA ASP A 121 -6.05 5.26 12.67
C ASP A 121 -7.21 4.93 11.72
N GLY A 122 -7.24 3.69 11.26
CA GLY A 122 -8.28 3.23 10.34
C GLY A 122 -7.94 3.38 8.87
N ASP A 123 -6.80 3.96 8.54
CA ASP A 123 -6.44 4.15 7.13
C ASP A 123 -6.21 2.84 6.40
N ALA A 124 -6.68 2.78 5.17
CA ALA A 124 -6.42 1.67 4.25
C ALA A 124 -5.60 2.18 3.08
N PHE A 125 -4.32 1.79 3.05
CA PHE A 125 -3.41 2.20 2.00
C PHE A 125 -3.33 1.15 0.91
N GLN A 126 -3.09 1.59 -0.33
CA GLN A 126 -2.85 0.69 -1.45
C GLN A 126 -1.61 1.15 -2.19
N ILE A 127 -0.79 0.19 -2.59
CA ILE A 127 0.42 0.42 -3.38
C ILE A 127 0.22 -0.39 -4.66
N ILE A 128 0.00 0.31 -5.77
CA ILE A 128 -0.48 -0.33 -7.00
C ILE A 128 0.51 -0.12 -8.14
N TYR A 129 0.94 -1.23 -8.74
CA TYR A 129 1.73 -1.17 -9.97
C TYR A 129 0.86 -0.56 -11.06
N THR A 130 1.32 0.56 -11.61
CA THR A 130 0.53 1.33 -12.57
C THR A 130 1.34 1.56 -13.83
N GLU A 131 0.79 1.14 -14.96
CA GLU A 131 1.44 1.36 -16.25
C GLU A 131 1.18 2.78 -16.73
N ALA A 132 2.23 3.45 -17.21
CA ALA A 132 2.11 4.78 -17.77
C ALA A 132 1.46 4.69 -19.14
N GLN A 133 0.68 5.69 -19.47
CA GLN A 133 -0.02 5.76 -20.76
C GLN A 133 0.79 6.53 -21.78
#